data_3fb158746969a354a7011e2271385fae
#
_entry.id   3fb158746969a354a7011e2271385fae
#
_cell.length_a   1.000
_cell.length_b   1.000
_cell.length_c   1.000
_cell.angle_alpha   90.00
_cell.angle_beta   90.00
_cell.angle_gamma   90.00
#
_symmetry.space_group_name_H-M   'P 1'
#
loop_
_entity.id
_entity.type
_entity.pdbx_description
1 polymer ?
#
loop_
_entity_poly.entity_id
_entity_poly.type
_entity_poly.pdbx_seq_one_letter_code
_entity_poly.pdbx_strand_id
1 'polypeptide(L)'
;MTYLYNDGGSVYNEDRTERRSTTGAEFVNSLSYKDFDVGVTVALVDVSYANAGDTYLSLAHHYALPQNFQFNSSIGASIYRQHDDAILTTEKNFTVNEVRLGMSRPFAETGIEMSADYIYGVHNRMGEDLEDHLVLGLTYNF
;
A
#
# COMPACT_ATOMS: atom_id res chain seq x y z
N MET A 1 -2.24 -8.62 12.21
CA MET A 1 -3.68 -8.81 11.91
C MET A 1 -3.80 -9.60 10.61
N THR A 2 -4.80 -10.45 10.47
CA THR A 2 -5.03 -11.22 9.22
C THR A 2 -6.36 -10.78 8.65
N TYR A 3 -6.36 -10.39 7.39
CA TYR A 3 -7.58 -10.04 6.66
C TYR A 3 -7.94 -11.16 5.70
N LEU A 4 -9.24 -11.42 5.58
CA LEU A 4 -9.83 -12.33 4.60
C LEU A 4 -10.78 -11.52 3.72
N TYR A 5 -10.55 -11.59 2.41
CA TYR A 5 -11.41 -10.97 1.43
C TYR A 5 -12.14 -12.05 0.66
N ASN A 6 -13.44 -11.88 0.50
CA ASN A 6 -14.24 -12.72 -0.36
C ASN A 6 -15.08 -11.83 -1.25
N ASP A 7 -14.63 -11.64 -2.48
CA ASP A 7 -15.35 -10.87 -3.50
C ASP A 7 -16.31 -11.74 -4.34
N GLY A 8 -16.35 -13.05 -4.07
CA GLY A 8 -17.18 -14.01 -4.81
C GLY A 8 -16.75 -14.23 -6.26
N GLY A 9 -15.65 -13.61 -6.66
CA GLY A 9 -15.09 -13.71 -8.01
C GLY A 9 -14.20 -14.93 -8.21
N SER A 10 -13.68 -15.03 -9.42
CA SER A 10 -12.65 -16.01 -9.75
C SER A 10 -11.88 -15.53 -10.97
N VAL A 11 -10.61 -15.88 -11.01
CA VAL A 11 -9.71 -15.60 -12.12
C VAL A 11 -9.17 -16.91 -12.69
N TYR A 12 -8.76 -16.88 -13.95
CA TYR A 12 -8.04 -17.97 -14.55
C TYR A 12 -6.53 -17.68 -14.48
N ASN A 13 -5.72 -18.74 -14.38
CA ASN A 13 -4.28 -18.64 -14.63
C ASN A 13 -4.00 -18.16 -16.07
N GLU A 14 -2.75 -17.83 -16.39
CA GLU A 14 -2.35 -17.30 -17.69
C GLU A 14 -2.78 -18.19 -18.86
N ASP A 15 -2.66 -19.50 -18.71
CA ASP A 15 -3.05 -20.51 -19.71
C ASP A 15 -4.55 -20.81 -19.73
N ARG A 16 -5.34 -20.20 -18.84
CA ARG A 16 -6.78 -20.44 -18.67
C ARG A 16 -7.17 -21.90 -18.40
N THR A 17 -6.24 -22.69 -17.88
CA THR A 17 -6.46 -24.09 -17.54
C THR A 17 -7.05 -24.29 -16.16
N GLU A 18 -6.79 -23.36 -15.22
CA GLU A 18 -7.30 -23.42 -13.87
C GLU A 18 -8.08 -22.16 -13.49
N ARG A 19 -9.18 -22.38 -12.80
CA ARG A 19 -10.00 -21.31 -12.22
C ARG A 19 -9.74 -21.23 -10.72
N ARG A 20 -9.31 -20.07 -10.23
CA ARG A 20 -9.03 -19.83 -8.81
C ARG A 20 -9.99 -18.82 -8.21
N SER A 21 -10.34 -19.04 -6.96
CA SER A 21 -11.11 -18.06 -6.19
C SER A 21 -10.29 -16.78 -5.97
N THR A 22 -10.95 -15.63 -6.02
CA THR A 22 -10.36 -14.33 -5.65
C THR A 22 -10.51 -14.05 -4.15
N THR A 23 -10.90 -15.05 -3.35
CA THR A 23 -10.85 -14.92 -1.89
C THR A 23 -9.41 -14.74 -1.45
N GLY A 24 -9.12 -13.57 -0.88
CA GLY A 24 -7.79 -13.18 -0.44
C GLY A 24 -7.59 -13.37 1.06
N ALA A 25 -6.35 -13.64 1.44
CA ALA A 25 -5.90 -13.61 2.83
C ALA A 25 -4.57 -12.88 2.89
N GLU A 26 -4.46 -11.93 3.81
CA GLU A 26 -3.24 -11.16 4.03
C GLU A 26 -2.87 -11.13 5.51
N PHE A 27 -1.59 -11.19 5.79
CA PHE A 27 -1.03 -10.89 7.09
C PHE A 27 -0.54 -9.45 7.10
N VAL A 28 -1.11 -8.62 7.96
CA VAL A 28 -0.76 -7.20 8.09
C VAL A 28 -0.20 -6.96 9.48
N ASN A 29 0.96 -6.34 9.55
CA ASN A 29 1.61 -5.92 10.79
C ASN A 29 2.13 -4.50 10.65
N SER A 30 2.02 -3.73 11.73
CA SER A 30 2.58 -2.38 11.81
C SER A 30 3.20 -2.14 13.19
N LEU A 31 4.23 -1.34 13.21
CA LEU A 31 4.93 -0.91 14.41
C LEU A 31 5.17 0.59 14.33
N SER A 32 4.73 1.30 15.36
CA SER A 32 4.99 2.74 15.52
C SER A 32 6.04 2.95 16.62
N TYR A 33 7.03 3.75 16.32
CA TYR A 33 8.04 4.17 17.29
C TYR A 33 8.38 5.64 17.11
N LYS A 34 8.02 6.48 18.09
CA LYS A 34 8.12 7.94 18.02
C LYS A 34 7.38 8.45 16.78
N ASP A 35 8.12 9.10 15.88
CA ASP A 35 7.61 9.73 14.67
C ASP A 35 7.70 8.82 13.44
N PHE A 36 8.00 7.52 13.65
CA PHE A 36 8.15 6.54 12.58
C PHE A 36 7.10 5.44 12.67
N ASP A 37 6.55 5.07 11.51
CA ASP A 37 5.70 3.90 11.33
C ASP A 37 6.30 2.96 10.30
N VAL A 38 6.39 1.69 10.66
CA VAL A 38 6.82 0.62 9.76
C VAL A 38 5.68 -0.34 9.55
N GLY A 39 5.37 -0.65 8.30
CA GLY A 39 4.33 -1.60 7.92
C GLY A 39 4.88 -2.75 7.11
N VAL A 40 4.29 -3.93 7.30
CA VAL A 40 4.55 -5.14 6.51
C VAL A 40 3.21 -5.79 6.20
N THR A 41 2.94 -6.01 4.93
CA THR A 41 1.77 -6.79 4.46
C THR A 41 2.27 -7.94 3.62
N VAL A 42 1.80 -9.16 3.90
CA VAL A 42 2.16 -10.36 3.15
C VAL A 42 0.88 -11.01 2.62
N ALA A 43 0.79 -11.21 1.30
CA ALA A 43 -0.25 -11.99 0.69
C ALA A 43 -0.05 -13.48 1.04
N LEU A 44 -1.06 -14.12 1.61
CA LEU A 44 -1.00 -15.52 2.04
C LEU A 44 -1.51 -16.49 0.98
N VAL A 45 -2.24 -15.99 -0.01
CA VAL A 45 -2.81 -16.74 -1.14
C VAL A 45 -2.73 -15.91 -2.41
N ASP A 46 -2.78 -16.59 -3.55
CA ASP A 46 -2.84 -15.92 -4.85
C ASP A 46 -4.21 -15.26 -5.04
N VAL A 47 -4.18 -13.99 -5.44
CA VAL A 47 -5.36 -13.18 -5.74
C VAL A 47 -5.14 -12.38 -7.03
N SER A 48 -6.18 -11.69 -7.49
CA SER A 48 -6.11 -10.90 -8.74
C SER A 48 -5.09 -9.76 -8.72
N TYR A 49 -4.58 -9.36 -7.57
CA TYR A 49 -3.65 -8.24 -7.38
C TYR A 49 -2.32 -8.62 -6.72
N ALA A 50 -2.19 -9.85 -6.19
CA ALA A 50 -0.98 -10.32 -5.53
C ALA A 50 -0.80 -11.84 -5.67
N ASN A 51 0.44 -12.29 -5.78
CA ASN A 51 0.80 -13.69 -5.64
C ASN A 51 1.07 -14.04 -4.17
N ALA A 52 0.85 -15.29 -3.78
CA ALA A 52 1.18 -15.77 -2.44
C ALA A 52 2.66 -15.53 -2.13
N GLY A 53 2.91 -14.91 -0.97
CA GLY A 53 4.25 -14.49 -0.55
C GLY A 53 4.67 -13.10 -1.04
N ASP A 54 3.88 -12.42 -1.88
CA ASP A 54 4.11 -11.00 -2.17
C ASP A 54 4.11 -10.21 -0.87
N THR A 55 5.11 -9.38 -0.70
CA THR A 55 5.29 -8.61 0.53
C THR A 55 5.40 -7.14 0.21
N TYR A 56 4.54 -6.32 0.82
CA TYR A 56 4.62 -4.87 0.78
C TYR A 56 5.21 -4.35 2.09
N LEU A 57 6.21 -3.49 1.96
CA LEU A 57 6.90 -2.83 3.05
C LEU A 57 6.61 -1.34 2.98
N SER A 58 6.30 -0.72 4.11
CA SER A 58 6.15 0.73 4.20
C SER A 58 6.96 1.29 5.37
N LEU A 59 7.53 2.47 5.15
CA LEU A 59 8.15 3.28 6.19
C LEU A 59 7.58 4.68 6.06
N ALA A 60 7.01 5.20 7.14
CA ALA A 60 6.53 6.57 7.22
C ALA A 60 7.22 7.33 8.34
N HIS A 61 7.33 8.64 8.18
CA HIS A 61 7.86 9.57 9.17
C HIS A 61 6.96 10.80 9.24
N HIS A 62 6.65 11.21 10.47
CA HIS A 62 5.82 12.35 10.79
C HIS A 62 6.65 13.39 11.51
N TYR A 63 6.71 14.60 11.00
CA TYR A 63 7.48 15.69 11.58
C TYR A 63 6.58 16.87 11.93
N ALA A 64 6.51 17.18 13.24
CA ALA A 64 5.74 18.32 13.74
C ALA A 64 6.42 19.64 13.35
N LEU A 65 5.65 20.53 12.73
CA LEU A 65 6.05 21.87 12.33
C LEU A 65 5.35 22.94 13.20
N PRO A 66 5.86 24.18 13.23
CA PRO A 66 5.17 25.30 13.88
C PRO A 66 3.73 25.49 13.38
N GLN A 67 2.87 26.15 14.19
CA GLN A 67 1.47 26.46 13.86
C GLN A 67 0.59 25.22 13.62
N ASN A 68 0.89 24.11 14.29
CA ASN A 68 0.18 22.84 14.21
C ASN A 68 0.22 22.20 12.81
N PHE A 69 1.18 22.55 11.95
CA PHE A 69 1.44 21.79 10.75
C PHE A 69 2.18 20.50 11.08
N GLN A 70 1.91 19.47 10.31
CA GLN A 70 2.64 18.21 10.31
C GLN A 70 3.11 17.91 8.89
N PHE A 71 4.40 17.64 8.74
CA PHE A 71 4.97 17.13 7.51
C PHE A 71 4.98 15.60 7.57
N ASN A 72 4.46 14.96 6.55
CA ASN A 72 4.37 13.51 6.43
C ASN A 72 5.19 13.06 5.23
N SER A 73 5.99 12.04 5.41
CA SER A 73 6.73 11.40 4.32
C SER A 73 6.64 9.90 4.43
N SER A 74 6.53 9.20 3.33
CA SER A 74 6.59 7.74 3.34
C SER A 74 7.18 7.18 2.05
N ILE A 75 7.65 5.96 2.16
CA ILE A 75 8.11 5.15 1.03
C ILE A 75 7.45 3.77 1.13
N GLY A 76 6.97 3.27 -0.01
CA GLY A 76 6.42 1.94 -0.18
C GLY A 76 7.24 1.12 -1.15
N ALA A 77 7.53 -0.12 -0.80
CA ALA A 77 8.28 -1.05 -1.64
C ALA A 77 7.67 -2.44 -1.60
N SER A 78 7.71 -3.14 -2.72
CA SER A 78 7.21 -4.51 -2.85
C SER A 78 8.32 -5.49 -3.16
N ILE A 79 8.22 -6.67 -2.52
CA ILE A 79 8.97 -7.86 -2.87
C ILE A 79 7.96 -8.81 -3.51
N TYR A 80 8.12 -9.08 -4.79
CA TYR A 80 7.21 -9.95 -5.54
C TYR A 80 7.72 -11.37 -5.62
N ARG A 81 6.80 -12.32 -5.58
CA ARG A 81 7.08 -13.75 -5.71
C ARG A 81 6.53 -14.29 -7.02
N GLN A 82 7.37 -15.08 -7.69
CA GLN A 82 7.01 -15.87 -8.85
C GLN A 82 7.10 -17.35 -8.48
N HIS A 83 6.08 -18.11 -8.80
CA HIS A 83 6.03 -19.57 -8.65
C HIS A 83 5.20 -20.17 -9.80
N ASP A 84 5.28 -21.47 -10.01
CA ASP A 84 4.72 -22.14 -11.19
C ASP A 84 3.21 -21.92 -11.36
N ASP A 85 2.49 -21.76 -10.25
CA ASP A 85 1.03 -21.57 -10.23
C ASP A 85 0.63 -20.12 -9.96
N ALA A 86 1.55 -19.15 -10.03
CA ALA A 86 1.26 -17.75 -9.75
C ALA A 86 0.21 -17.18 -10.71
N ILE A 87 -0.74 -16.40 -10.21
CA ILE A 87 -1.76 -15.75 -11.03
C ILE A 87 -1.18 -14.59 -11.83
N LEU A 88 -0.24 -13.87 -11.21
CA LEU A 88 0.35 -12.67 -11.81
C LEU A 88 1.78 -12.92 -12.24
N THR A 89 2.06 -12.60 -13.49
CA THR A 89 3.43 -12.57 -14.02
C THR A 89 4.24 -11.49 -13.32
N THR A 90 5.50 -11.78 -13.03
CA THR A 90 6.41 -10.88 -12.31
C THR A 90 7.73 -10.79 -13.07
N GLU A 91 8.12 -9.59 -13.49
CA GLU A 91 9.42 -9.33 -14.12
C GLU A 91 10.44 -8.80 -13.11
N LYS A 92 9.97 -8.08 -12.09
CA LYS A 92 10.79 -7.49 -11.02
C LYS A 92 10.50 -8.14 -9.69
N ASN A 93 11.51 -8.72 -9.06
CA ASN A 93 11.35 -9.31 -7.73
C ASN A 93 11.28 -8.26 -6.60
N PHE A 94 11.75 -7.06 -6.86
CA PHE A 94 11.73 -5.93 -5.91
C PHE A 94 11.52 -4.64 -6.67
N THR A 95 10.60 -3.79 -6.18
CA THR A 95 10.42 -2.41 -6.67
C THR A 95 10.12 -1.48 -5.50
N VAL A 96 10.55 -0.23 -5.64
CA VAL A 96 9.92 0.88 -4.90
C VAL A 96 8.67 1.25 -5.70
N ASN A 97 7.52 1.24 -5.05
CA ASN A 97 6.25 1.51 -5.71
C ASN A 97 5.87 2.98 -5.63
N GLU A 98 6.09 3.58 -4.47
CA GLU A 98 5.69 4.96 -4.23
C GLU A 98 6.61 5.68 -3.24
N VAL A 99 6.69 6.99 -3.41
CA VAL A 99 7.20 7.94 -2.42
C VAL A 99 6.11 8.98 -2.21
N ARG A 100 5.72 9.22 -0.94
CA ARG A 100 4.71 10.21 -0.58
C ARG A 100 5.33 11.32 0.22
N LEU A 101 4.96 12.57 -0.11
CA LEU A 101 5.27 13.76 0.65
C LEU A 101 3.97 14.54 0.86
N GLY A 102 3.68 14.88 2.11
CA GLY A 102 2.44 15.53 2.44
C GLY A 102 2.56 16.50 3.60
N MET A 103 1.52 17.31 3.73
CA MET A 103 1.32 18.19 4.88
C MET A 103 -0.10 18.04 5.38
N SER A 104 -0.25 18.03 6.70
CA SER A 104 -1.55 18.12 7.32
C SER A 104 -1.58 19.22 8.38
N ARG A 105 -2.78 19.71 8.69
CA ARG A 105 -3.02 20.69 9.74
C ARG A 105 -4.37 20.48 10.39
N PRO A 106 -4.40 20.13 11.67
CA PRO A 106 -5.63 20.18 12.45
C PRO A 106 -5.96 21.63 12.80
N PHE A 107 -7.22 21.98 12.65
CA PHE A 107 -7.77 23.26 13.13
C PHE A 107 -8.34 23.03 14.53
N ALA A 108 -7.55 23.45 15.53
CA ALA A 108 -7.96 23.34 16.93
C ALA A 108 -9.38 23.90 17.15
N GLU A 109 -10.16 23.25 18.01
CA GLU A 109 -11.55 23.60 18.38
C GLU A 109 -12.62 23.28 17.32
N THR A 110 -12.26 22.98 16.07
CA THR A 110 -13.26 22.66 15.04
C THR A 110 -13.43 21.16 14.78
N GLY A 111 -12.50 20.33 15.24
CA GLY A 111 -12.43 18.90 14.89
C GLY A 111 -12.04 18.64 13.44
N ILE A 112 -11.73 19.66 12.66
CA ILE A 112 -11.36 19.55 11.25
C ILE A 112 -9.85 19.41 11.11
N GLU A 113 -9.42 18.48 10.28
CA GLU A 113 -8.04 18.37 9.79
C GLU A 113 -8.03 18.39 8.26
N MET A 114 -7.18 19.20 7.68
CA MET A 114 -6.93 19.24 6.24
C MET A 114 -5.57 18.64 5.92
N SER A 115 -5.48 17.90 4.82
CA SER A 115 -4.23 17.36 4.32
C SER A 115 -4.10 17.55 2.81
N ALA A 116 -2.85 17.58 2.35
CA ALA A 116 -2.48 17.55 0.95
C ALA A 116 -1.24 16.66 0.82
N ASP A 117 -1.33 15.62 0.01
CA ASP A 117 -0.28 14.64 -0.22
C ASP A 117 0.02 14.53 -1.70
N TYR A 118 1.30 14.59 -2.06
CA TYR A 118 1.78 14.23 -3.37
C TYR A 118 2.40 12.83 -3.31
N ILE A 119 1.89 11.95 -4.15
CA ILE A 119 2.35 10.58 -4.28
C ILE A 119 3.07 10.46 -5.62
N TYR A 120 4.36 10.25 -5.56
CA TYR A 120 5.19 9.93 -6.71
C TYR A 120 5.14 8.42 -6.94
N GLY A 121 4.53 8.01 -8.06
CA GLY A 121 4.49 6.63 -8.49
C GLY A 121 5.84 6.22 -9.10
N VAL A 122 6.43 5.12 -8.61
CA VAL A 122 7.75 4.68 -9.13
C VAL A 122 7.55 3.52 -10.10
N HIS A 123 7.51 2.27 -9.63
CA HIS A 123 7.37 1.13 -10.54
C HIS A 123 6.44 0.05 -9.97
N ASN A 124 5.77 -0.65 -10.88
CA ASN A 124 4.99 -1.84 -10.56
C ASN A 124 5.83 -3.15 -10.71
N ARG A 125 5.19 -4.32 -10.56
CA ARG A 125 5.84 -5.64 -10.70
C ARG A 125 6.37 -5.95 -12.10
N MET A 126 5.89 -5.28 -13.14
CA MET A 126 6.36 -5.39 -14.52
C MET A 126 7.51 -4.40 -14.82
N GLY A 127 7.84 -3.52 -13.86
CA GLY A 127 8.83 -2.45 -14.05
C GLY A 127 8.29 -1.27 -14.83
N GLU A 128 6.97 -1.15 -14.98
CA GLU A 128 6.31 -0.02 -15.60
C GLU A 128 6.17 1.13 -14.60
N ASP A 129 6.27 2.36 -15.09
CA ASP A 129 6.08 3.56 -14.29
C ASP A 129 4.63 3.67 -13.80
N LEU A 130 4.46 3.96 -12.52
CA LEU A 130 3.17 4.28 -11.93
C LEU A 130 2.89 5.76 -12.05
N GLU A 131 1.60 6.12 -12.11
CA GLU A 131 1.17 7.51 -12.20
C GLU A 131 1.34 8.25 -10.87
N ASP A 132 1.62 9.55 -10.97
CA ASP A 132 1.67 10.45 -9.85
C ASP A 132 0.26 10.91 -9.45
N HIS A 133 0.04 11.10 -8.16
CA HIS A 133 -1.25 11.55 -7.64
C HIS A 133 -1.11 12.71 -6.66
N LEU A 134 -2.02 13.68 -6.74
CA LEU A 134 -2.25 14.67 -5.70
C LEU A 134 -3.55 14.29 -4.96
N VAL A 135 -3.44 14.07 -3.66
CA VAL A 135 -4.57 13.72 -2.80
C VAL A 135 -4.82 14.85 -1.82
N LEU A 136 -6.06 15.35 -1.79
CA LEU A 136 -6.52 16.34 -0.81
C LEU A 136 -7.46 15.64 0.17
N GLY A 137 -7.22 15.80 1.45
CA GLY A 137 -7.97 15.19 2.53
C GLY A 137 -8.67 16.22 3.42
N LEU A 138 -9.86 15.86 3.86
CA LEU A 138 -10.60 16.58 4.90
C LEU A 138 -11.13 15.53 5.89
N THR A 139 -10.69 15.62 7.13
CA THR A 139 -11.14 14.72 8.20
C THR A 139 -11.88 15.55 9.25
N TYR A 140 -13.00 15.03 9.75
CA TYR A 140 -13.75 15.63 10.86
C TYR A 140 -13.83 14.63 12.02
N ASN A 141 -13.30 15.03 13.17
CA ASN A 141 -13.33 14.26 14.40
C ASN A 141 -14.40 14.88 15.34
N PHE A 142 -15.41 14.11 15.68
CA PHE A 142 -16.53 14.51 16.55
C PHE A 142 -16.54 13.77 17.88
#